data_decd8828e83b4185c93171ba6bbf81ca
#
_entry.id   decd8828e83b4185c93171ba6bbf81ca
#
_cell.length_a   1.000
_cell.length_b   1.000
_cell.length_c   1.000
_cell.angle_alpha   90.00
_cell.angle_beta   90.00
_cell.angle_gamma   90.00
#
_symmetry.space_group_name_H-M   'P 1'
#
loop_
_entity.id
_entity.type
_entity.pdbx_description
1 polymer ?
#
loop_
_entity_poly.entity_id
_entity_poly.type
_entity_poly.pdbx_seq_one_letter_code
_entity_poly.pdbx_strand_id
1 'polypeptide(L)'
;TGNPPRQYSIPPKGATPLMDLRDFIDQGVWIISTIYNYLAYTGDYRILNEKTGYYDRVPGGVVLSKRVDSVLDHMIQVMDYLVTHIDENTGCLRAMYGDWNDALDGLGITHEKGKEYGDGVSVMATLQLYMNLREMKEILTKIDVHPELVALYSNKEEQIRQGIKKYAVVSNGTESRICHGWGEHRSYYVGTFNDVDGVNRYSSTSNAFYVISNMFKEGYVSKEDIVNVFKHLDSKYGIKTFEPYFKPDCKGVGRIVNLPKGTAENGATYIHGALFGTLALFMLNEGEMAYGQIEKLLPITHSILTTTPFVMPNSYSYNVEEDMDGQSMSDWYTGSANTLIKTLVKGSFGVFPSLDGLKIEIRDYFPSKSASLKV
;
A
#
# COMPACT_ATOMS: atom_id res chain seq x y z
N THR A 1 8.85 20.05 -5.26
CA THR A 1 9.53 18.73 -5.22
C THR A 1 8.71 17.62 -5.84
N GLY A 2 7.38 17.71 -5.88
CA GLY A 2 6.50 16.62 -6.35
C GLY A 2 6.18 15.57 -5.27
N ASN A 3 6.79 15.65 -4.09
CA ASN A 3 6.44 14.80 -2.97
C ASN A 3 5.37 15.48 -2.11
N PRO A 4 4.16 14.91 -1.98
CA PRO A 4 3.12 15.41 -1.08
C PRO A 4 3.53 15.21 0.39
N PRO A 5 3.04 16.05 1.33
CA PRO A 5 3.28 15.83 2.75
C PRO A 5 2.57 14.58 3.25
N ARG A 6 3.18 13.85 4.19
CA ARG A 6 2.56 12.69 4.81
C ARG A 6 1.28 13.03 5.55
N GLN A 7 1.28 14.14 6.23
CA GLN A 7 0.10 14.68 6.91
C GLN A 7 0.22 16.19 7.05
N TYR A 8 -0.92 16.84 7.19
CA TYR A 8 -1.00 18.28 7.41
C TYR A 8 -2.17 18.60 8.36
N SER A 9 -2.00 19.66 9.14
CA SER A 9 -3.08 20.19 9.96
C SER A 9 -4.04 21.01 9.09
N ILE A 10 -5.31 21.07 9.47
CA ILE A 10 -6.27 22.04 8.93
C ILE A 10 -6.10 23.34 9.72
N PRO A 11 -5.45 24.39 9.16
CA PRO A 11 -5.19 25.61 9.91
C PRO A 11 -6.45 26.47 10.05
N PRO A 12 -6.50 27.36 11.05
CA PRO A 12 -7.47 28.44 11.07
C PRO A 12 -7.34 29.30 9.80
N LYS A 13 -8.43 29.99 9.44
CA LYS A 13 -8.43 30.88 8.25
C LYS A 13 -7.27 31.87 8.29
N GLY A 14 -6.46 31.90 7.24
CA GLY A 14 -5.31 32.80 7.08
C GLY A 14 -4.00 32.31 7.69
N ALA A 15 -3.98 31.14 8.35
CA ALA A 15 -2.74 30.51 8.80
C ALA A 15 -2.25 29.44 7.80
N THR A 16 -0.94 29.14 7.83
CA THR A 16 -0.36 28.02 7.08
C THR A 16 -0.52 26.70 7.84
N PRO A 17 -0.73 25.57 7.15
CA PRO A 17 -0.79 24.27 7.81
C PRO A 17 0.58 23.87 8.36
N LEU A 18 0.58 23.14 9.46
CA LEU A 18 1.73 22.34 9.88
C LEU A 18 1.76 21.08 9.01
N MET A 19 2.92 20.79 8.41
CA MET A 19 3.10 19.66 7.51
C MET A 19 4.21 18.74 7.98
N ASP A 20 3.97 17.43 7.91
CA ASP A 20 5.05 16.45 7.99
C ASP A 20 5.71 16.34 6.62
N LEU A 21 6.93 16.85 6.52
CA LEU A 21 7.69 16.98 5.27
C LEU A 21 8.77 15.90 5.13
N ARG A 22 8.72 14.83 5.94
CA ARG A 22 9.59 13.68 5.74
C ARG A 22 9.24 13.00 4.42
N ASP A 23 10.25 12.50 3.74
CA ASP A 23 10.10 11.97 2.38
C ASP A 23 9.61 10.51 2.39
N PHE A 24 8.35 10.30 2.81
CA PHE A 24 7.67 9.04 2.63
C PHE A 24 7.34 8.81 1.15
N ILE A 25 7.70 7.66 0.63
CA ILE A 25 7.60 7.41 -0.81
C ILE A 25 6.18 7.07 -1.27
N ASP A 26 5.33 6.60 -0.38
CA ASP A 26 3.99 6.14 -0.74
C ASP A 26 2.93 7.25 -0.88
N GLN A 27 3.22 8.48 -0.46
CA GLN A 27 2.22 9.54 -0.47
C GLN A 27 1.71 9.86 -1.89
N GLY A 28 2.64 9.92 -2.85
CA GLY A 28 2.30 10.20 -4.24
C GLY A 28 1.45 9.11 -4.88
N VAL A 29 1.72 7.84 -4.59
CA VAL A 29 0.99 6.72 -5.22
C VAL A 29 -0.49 6.70 -4.85
N TRP A 30 -0.83 7.12 -3.62
CA TRP A 30 -2.23 7.21 -3.20
C TRP A 30 -2.99 8.31 -3.93
N ILE A 31 -2.36 9.46 -4.18
CA ILE A 31 -2.97 10.59 -4.90
C ILE A 31 -3.31 10.22 -6.33
N ILE A 32 -2.38 9.60 -7.06
CA ILE A 32 -2.61 9.18 -8.45
C ILE A 32 -3.81 8.22 -8.53
N SER A 33 -3.82 7.16 -7.73
CA SER A 33 -4.93 6.22 -7.71
C SER A 33 -6.25 6.86 -7.25
N THR A 34 -6.20 7.86 -6.37
CA THR A 34 -7.42 8.58 -5.93
C THR A 34 -8.03 9.34 -7.09
N ILE A 35 -7.24 10.10 -7.85
CA ILE A 35 -7.73 10.88 -9.00
C ILE A 35 -8.19 9.94 -10.11
N TYR A 36 -7.44 8.85 -10.40
CA TYR A 36 -7.89 7.84 -11.36
C TYR A 36 -9.26 7.27 -11.00
N ASN A 37 -9.46 6.86 -9.73
CA ASN A 37 -10.77 6.36 -9.29
C ASN A 37 -11.86 7.43 -9.38
N TYR A 38 -11.56 8.70 -9.04
CA TYR A 38 -12.52 9.78 -9.24
C TYR A 38 -12.98 9.89 -10.69
N LEU A 39 -12.05 9.90 -11.64
CA LEU A 39 -12.36 9.94 -13.09
C LEU A 39 -13.17 8.70 -13.51
N ALA A 40 -12.78 7.52 -13.05
CA ALA A 40 -13.45 6.26 -13.38
C ALA A 40 -14.89 6.16 -12.85
N TYR A 41 -15.17 6.74 -11.68
CA TYR A 41 -16.51 6.75 -11.10
C TYR A 41 -17.40 7.87 -11.63
N THR A 42 -16.84 9.03 -11.95
CA THR A 42 -17.62 10.23 -12.28
C THR A 42 -17.63 10.58 -13.76
N GLY A 43 -16.60 10.21 -14.52
CA GLY A 43 -16.37 10.68 -15.87
C GLY A 43 -16.08 12.20 -15.94
N ASP A 44 -15.83 12.86 -14.81
CA ASP A 44 -15.60 14.30 -14.77
C ASP A 44 -14.11 14.67 -14.94
N TYR A 45 -13.69 14.75 -16.19
CA TYR A 45 -12.33 15.14 -16.56
C TYR A 45 -12.02 16.62 -16.34
N ARG A 46 -13.01 17.47 -16.00
CA ARG A 46 -12.78 18.90 -15.73
C ARG A 46 -11.87 19.10 -14.52
N ILE A 47 -11.88 18.16 -13.57
CA ILE A 47 -10.98 18.17 -12.40
C ILE A 47 -9.52 18.31 -12.79
N LEU A 48 -9.10 17.73 -13.92
CA LEU A 48 -7.72 17.76 -14.38
C LEU A 48 -7.24 19.17 -14.73
N ASN A 49 -8.16 20.07 -15.08
CA ASN A 49 -7.88 21.48 -15.42
C ASN A 49 -8.03 22.44 -14.24
N GLU A 50 -8.57 21.95 -13.11
CA GLU A 50 -8.69 22.76 -11.90
C GLU A 50 -7.32 23.25 -11.43
N LYS A 51 -7.25 24.53 -11.07
CA LYS A 51 -6.00 25.15 -10.65
C LYS A 51 -5.84 25.06 -9.13
N THR A 52 -4.67 24.59 -8.69
CA THR A 52 -4.32 24.53 -7.28
C THR A 52 -2.89 25.03 -7.06
N GLY A 53 -2.62 25.54 -5.86
CA GLY A 53 -1.33 26.12 -5.48
C GLY A 53 -0.39 25.08 -4.88
N TYR A 54 0.80 25.56 -4.56
CA TYR A 54 1.85 24.81 -3.87
C TYR A 54 2.20 25.46 -2.55
N TYR A 55 2.89 24.71 -1.73
CA TYR A 55 3.61 25.25 -0.58
C TYR A 55 5.11 25.09 -0.82
N ASP A 56 5.85 26.20 -0.62
CA ASP A 56 7.30 26.20 -0.68
C ASP A 56 7.87 25.89 0.71
N ARG A 57 8.84 24.97 0.77
CA ARG A 57 9.55 24.63 2.00
C ARG A 57 10.47 25.77 2.40
N VAL A 58 10.36 26.20 3.64
CA VAL A 58 11.22 27.25 4.24
C VAL A 58 11.75 26.74 5.59
N PRO A 59 12.82 27.36 6.14
CA PRO A 59 13.25 27.03 7.48
C PRO A 59 12.11 27.16 8.49
N GLY A 60 11.83 26.08 9.20
CA GLY A 60 10.78 26.04 10.21
C GLY A 60 9.35 25.74 9.71
N GLY A 61 9.14 25.49 8.41
CA GLY A 61 7.80 25.15 7.94
C GLY A 61 7.59 25.32 6.43
N VAL A 62 6.42 25.85 6.09
CA VAL A 62 6.00 26.06 4.70
C VAL A 62 5.36 27.43 4.54
N VAL A 63 5.45 27.98 3.33
CA VAL A 63 4.74 29.20 2.92
C VAL A 63 3.95 28.91 1.63
N LEU A 64 2.85 29.62 1.44
CA LEU A 64 2.07 29.49 0.21
C LEU A 64 2.91 30.01 -0.97
N SER A 65 3.10 29.15 -1.96
CA SER A 65 3.81 29.50 -3.20
C SER A 65 2.98 30.45 -4.08
N LYS A 66 3.67 31.23 -4.92
CA LYS A 66 3.02 31.97 -5.99
C LYS A 66 2.69 31.12 -7.21
N ARG A 67 3.24 29.90 -7.28
CA ARG A 67 3.00 28.96 -8.37
C ARG A 67 1.61 28.34 -8.22
N VAL A 68 0.90 28.25 -9.33
CA VAL A 68 -0.43 27.63 -9.43
C VAL A 68 -0.48 26.89 -10.76
N ASP A 69 -0.71 25.58 -10.69
CA ASP A 69 -0.78 24.70 -11.86
C ASP A 69 -2.09 23.89 -11.86
N SER A 70 -2.34 23.17 -12.94
CA SER A 70 -3.50 22.27 -13.01
C SER A 70 -3.31 21.02 -12.15
N VAL A 71 -4.39 20.36 -11.80
CA VAL A 71 -4.33 19.05 -11.12
C VAL A 71 -3.53 18.04 -11.98
N LEU A 72 -3.66 18.08 -13.31
CA LEU A 72 -2.86 17.21 -14.19
C LEU A 72 -1.36 17.51 -14.05
N ASP A 73 -0.97 18.79 -14.03
CA ASP A 73 0.44 19.17 -13.85
C ASP A 73 0.98 18.69 -12.49
N HIS A 74 0.16 18.77 -11.43
CA HIS A 74 0.52 18.22 -10.12
C HIS A 74 0.70 16.70 -10.17
N MET A 75 -0.17 15.96 -10.87
CA MET A 75 -0.05 14.51 -11.04
C MET A 75 1.23 14.16 -11.80
N ILE A 76 1.55 14.86 -12.89
CA ILE A 76 2.79 14.67 -13.66
C ILE A 76 4.00 14.90 -12.75
N GLN A 77 3.99 15.96 -11.95
CA GLN A 77 5.09 16.26 -11.03
C GLN A 77 5.26 15.19 -9.93
N VAL A 78 4.15 14.62 -9.44
CA VAL A 78 4.19 13.47 -8.51
C VAL A 78 4.80 12.26 -9.19
N MET A 79 4.40 11.96 -10.42
CA MET A 79 4.97 10.84 -11.18
C MET A 79 6.46 11.02 -11.48
N ASP A 80 6.89 12.23 -11.82
CA ASP A 80 8.31 12.56 -12.02
C ASP A 80 9.12 12.30 -10.74
N TYR A 81 8.58 12.71 -9.58
CA TYR A 81 9.22 12.43 -8.30
C TYR A 81 9.34 10.91 -8.08
N LEU A 82 8.27 10.15 -8.24
CA LEU A 82 8.28 8.70 -8.04
C LEU A 82 9.23 7.99 -9.01
N VAL A 83 9.18 8.34 -10.29
CA VAL A 83 10.01 7.71 -11.34
C VAL A 83 11.51 7.98 -11.12
N THR A 84 11.88 9.18 -10.65
CA THR A 84 13.27 9.52 -10.33
C THR A 84 13.82 8.80 -9.09
N HIS A 85 12.94 8.25 -8.25
CA HIS A 85 13.31 7.46 -7.08
C HIS A 85 13.33 5.95 -7.33
N ILE A 86 13.10 5.50 -8.56
CA ILE A 86 13.37 4.10 -8.94
C ILE A 86 14.89 3.86 -8.84
N ASP A 87 15.27 2.85 -8.08
CA ASP A 87 16.66 2.41 -8.01
C ASP A 87 17.09 1.79 -9.36
N GLU A 88 18.13 2.34 -9.99
CA GLU A 88 18.58 1.93 -11.31
C GLU A 88 19.11 0.49 -11.33
N ASN A 89 19.66 0.00 -10.22
CA ASN A 89 20.24 -1.34 -10.13
C ASN A 89 19.19 -2.44 -10.05
N THR A 90 18.05 -2.13 -9.41
CA THR A 90 17.01 -3.13 -9.18
C THR A 90 15.74 -2.87 -9.98
N GLY A 91 15.54 -1.66 -10.47
CA GLY A 91 14.29 -1.26 -11.14
C GLY A 91 13.10 -1.11 -10.20
N CYS A 92 13.32 -1.10 -8.89
CA CYS A 92 12.29 -0.99 -7.88
C CYS A 92 12.32 0.35 -7.15
N LEU A 93 11.22 0.76 -6.54
CA LEU A 93 11.07 2.05 -5.90
C LEU A 93 11.77 2.07 -4.53
N ARG A 94 12.66 3.05 -4.32
CA ARG A 94 13.36 3.25 -3.04
C ARG A 94 12.38 3.51 -1.91
N ALA A 95 12.68 3.00 -0.72
CA ALA A 95 11.84 3.18 0.46
C ALA A 95 11.87 4.62 1.01
N MET A 96 12.92 5.36 0.78
CA MET A 96 13.17 6.70 1.33
C MET A 96 13.02 6.69 2.86
N TYR A 97 12.23 7.61 3.44
CA TYR A 97 11.95 7.58 4.88
C TYR A 97 11.07 6.39 5.29
N GLY A 98 10.23 5.90 4.39
CA GLY A 98 9.32 4.78 4.62
C GLY A 98 8.19 4.73 3.59
N ASP A 99 7.42 3.67 3.68
CA ASP A 99 6.18 3.46 2.91
C ASP A 99 4.96 3.43 3.85
N TRP A 100 3.88 2.77 3.42
CA TRP A 100 2.68 2.54 4.23
C TRP A 100 3.00 1.91 5.61
N ASN A 101 3.98 1.01 5.66
CA ASN A 101 4.52 0.49 6.93
C ASN A 101 5.67 1.37 7.41
N ASP A 102 5.33 2.52 7.94
CA ASP A 102 6.30 3.53 8.36
C ASP A 102 7.19 3.11 9.55
N ALA A 103 6.90 1.96 10.15
CA ALA A 103 7.72 1.38 11.21
C ALA A 103 8.94 0.60 10.67
N LEU A 104 8.95 0.26 9.38
CA LEU A 104 10.11 -0.35 8.69
C LEU A 104 11.04 0.71 8.06
N ASP A 105 11.19 1.85 8.71
CA ASP A 105 12.03 2.97 8.27
C ASP A 105 13.52 2.61 8.11
N GLY A 106 13.95 1.48 8.67
CA GLY A 106 15.30 0.93 8.45
C GLY A 106 15.62 0.58 7.00
N LEU A 107 14.63 0.30 6.15
CA LEU A 107 14.87 0.00 4.72
C LEU A 107 15.52 1.18 4.00
N GLY A 108 15.10 2.41 4.30
CA GLY A 108 15.61 3.61 3.65
C GLY A 108 16.84 4.24 4.29
N ILE A 109 17.31 3.73 5.43
CA ILE A 109 18.49 4.28 6.12
C ILE A 109 19.74 4.04 5.29
N THR A 110 20.63 5.04 5.29
CA THR A 110 21.98 4.94 4.73
C THR A 110 23.03 5.27 5.77
N HIS A 111 24.18 4.61 5.67
CA HIS A 111 25.39 4.97 6.41
C HIS A 111 26.38 5.75 5.52
N GLU A 112 26.00 6.04 4.29
CA GLU A 112 26.85 6.75 3.32
C GLU A 112 26.86 8.25 3.64
N LYS A 113 28.05 8.78 3.88
CA LYS A 113 28.24 10.20 4.26
C LYS A 113 27.75 11.14 3.17
N GLY A 114 26.88 12.08 3.55
CA GLY A 114 26.35 13.11 2.64
C GLY A 114 25.10 12.68 1.87
N LYS A 115 24.60 11.47 2.06
CA LYS A 115 23.27 11.05 1.59
C LYS A 115 22.26 11.07 2.73
N GLU A 116 21.02 11.39 2.41
CA GLU A 116 19.90 11.37 3.37
C GLU A 116 19.27 9.97 3.42
N TYR A 117 19.16 9.29 2.26
CA TYR A 117 18.57 7.96 2.13
C TYR A 117 19.45 7.03 1.30
N GLY A 118 19.34 5.73 1.57
CA GLY A 118 20.00 4.66 0.83
C GLY A 118 19.22 4.23 -0.43
N ASP A 119 19.67 3.10 -0.98
CA ASP A 119 19.06 2.45 -2.13
C ASP A 119 18.11 1.28 -1.74
N GLY A 120 17.80 1.14 -0.45
CA GLY A 120 16.84 0.15 0.02
C GLY A 120 15.44 0.40 -0.54
N VAL A 121 14.65 -0.66 -0.69
CA VAL A 121 13.44 -0.70 -1.51
C VAL A 121 12.23 -1.13 -0.72
N SER A 122 11.08 -0.50 -1.02
CA SER A 122 9.74 -0.98 -0.69
C SER A 122 9.12 -1.69 -1.90
N VAL A 123 8.82 -2.98 -1.75
CA VAL A 123 8.16 -3.75 -2.81
C VAL A 123 6.68 -3.38 -2.92
N MET A 124 6.01 -3.09 -1.81
CA MET A 124 4.63 -2.60 -1.84
C MET A 124 4.51 -1.30 -2.64
N ALA A 125 5.34 -0.29 -2.31
CA ALA A 125 5.33 0.99 -3.02
C ALA A 125 5.74 0.84 -4.50
N THR A 126 6.66 -0.09 -4.82
CA THR A 126 7.01 -0.45 -6.20
C THR A 126 5.80 -0.96 -6.99
N LEU A 127 5.01 -1.86 -6.41
CA LEU A 127 3.81 -2.41 -7.03
C LEU A 127 2.69 -1.37 -7.16
N GLN A 128 2.60 -0.43 -6.22
CA GLN A 128 1.71 0.71 -6.33
C GLN A 128 2.13 1.65 -7.46
N LEU A 129 3.43 1.96 -7.59
CA LEU A 129 3.94 2.75 -8.72
C LEU A 129 3.69 2.04 -10.06
N TYR A 130 3.87 0.72 -10.14
CA TYR A 130 3.51 -0.06 -11.33
C TYR A 130 2.05 0.14 -11.72
N MET A 131 1.14 0.17 -10.76
CA MET A 131 -0.28 0.47 -10.99
C MET A 131 -0.48 1.92 -11.47
N ASN A 132 0.18 2.90 -10.82
CA ASN A 132 0.06 4.32 -11.18
C ASN A 132 0.60 4.63 -12.58
N LEU A 133 1.68 3.97 -13.02
CA LEU A 133 2.18 4.12 -14.39
C LEU A 133 1.10 3.74 -15.42
N ARG A 134 0.34 2.68 -15.14
CA ARG A 134 -0.78 2.25 -16.00
C ARG A 134 -1.94 3.22 -15.93
N GLU A 135 -2.34 3.63 -14.72
CA GLU A 135 -3.41 4.61 -14.49
C GLU A 135 -3.11 5.94 -15.22
N MET A 136 -1.88 6.45 -15.11
CA MET A 136 -1.49 7.68 -15.80
C MET A 136 -1.46 7.51 -17.32
N LYS A 137 -0.96 6.39 -17.83
CA LYS A 137 -1.01 6.11 -19.29
C LYS A 137 -2.45 6.12 -19.82
N GLU A 138 -3.37 5.48 -19.09
CA GLU A 138 -4.78 5.47 -19.46
C GLU A 138 -5.36 6.88 -19.48
N ILE A 139 -5.09 7.70 -18.44
CA ILE A 139 -5.55 9.10 -18.37
C ILE A 139 -5.00 9.91 -19.56
N LEU A 140 -3.67 9.92 -19.74
CA LEU A 140 -3.02 10.71 -20.79
C LEU A 140 -3.45 10.30 -22.20
N THR A 141 -3.62 9.01 -22.43
CA THR A 141 -4.15 8.49 -23.71
C THR A 141 -5.60 8.91 -23.92
N LYS A 142 -6.43 8.85 -22.88
CA LYS A 142 -7.85 9.19 -22.95
C LYS A 142 -8.10 10.67 -23.28
N ILE A 143 -7.25 11.56 -22.78
CA ILE A 143 -7.36 13.00 -23.05
C ILE A 143 -6.44 13.47 -24.20
N ASP A 144 -5.70 12.55 -24.82
CA ASP A 144 -4.82 12.77 -25.99
C ASP A 144 -3.75 13.85 -25.76
N VAL A 145 -3.01 13.73 -24.64
CA VAL A 145 -1.90 14.64 -24.31
C VAL A 145 -0.66 13.85 -23.89
N HIS A 146 0.52 14.48 -23.98
CA HIS A 146 1.81 13.95 -23.48
C HIS A 146 2.14 12.52 -23.95
N PRO A 147 2.15 12.21 -25.27
CA PRO A 147 2.52 10.88 -25.75
C PRO A 147 3.95 10.46 -25.36
N GLU A 148 4.85 11.42 -25.15
CA GLU A 148 6.20 11.20 -24.66
C GLU A 148 6.20 10.61 -23.21
N LEU A 149 5.27 11.05 -22.35
CA LEU A 149 5.12 10.49 -20.99
C LEU A 149 4.49 9.09 -21.05
N VAL A 150 3.57 8.84 -21.97
CA VAL A 150 3.01 7.49 -22.18
C VAL A 150 4.12 6.51 -22.55
N ALA A 151 5.05 6.91 -23.42
CA ALA A 151 6.20 6.09 -23.79
C ALA A 151 7.16 5.89 -22.61
N LEU A 152 7.48 6.96 -21.87
CA LEU A 152 8.32 6.90 -20.67
C LEU A 152 7.74 5.93 -19.64
N TYR A 153 6.45 6.07 -19.31
CA TYR A 153 5.79 5.24 -18.30
C TYR A 153 5.71 3.77 -18.75
N SER A 154 5.58 3.50 -20.05
CA SER A 154 5.65 2.13 -20.57
C SER A 154 7.03 1.49 -20.35
N ASN A 155 8.10 2.25 -20.57
CA ASN A 155 9.46 1.78 -20.32
C ASN A 155 9.71 1.54 -18.80
N LYS A 156 9.19 2.42 -17.94
CA LYS A 156 9.30 2.28 -16.48
C LYS A 156 8.49 1.11 -15.95
N GLU A 157 7.32 0.86 -16.53
CA GLU A 157 6.51 -0.34 -16.23
C GLU A 157 7.28 -1.62 -16.51
N GLU A 158 7.96 -1.71 -17.66
CA GLU A 158 8.81 -2.85 -17.99
C GLU A 158 10.02 -2.98 -17.04
N GLN A 159 10.67 -1.86 -16.72
CA GLN A 159 11.78 -1.83 -15.76
C GLN A 159 11.35 -2.41 -14.40
N ILE A 160 10.20 -1.98 -13.87
CA ILE A 160 9.64 -2.49 -12.60
C ILE A 160 9.32 -3.98 -12.71
N ARG A 161 8.69 -4.42 -13.82
CA ARG A 161 8.35 -5.84 -14.02
C ARG A 161 9.59 -6.74 -13.92
N GLN A 162 10.66 -6.34 -14.59
CA GLN A 162 11.93 -7.08 -14.51
C GLN A 162 12.54 -7.02 -13.11
N GLY A 163 12.46 -5.88 -12.44
CA GLY A 163 12.93 -5.70 -11.06
C GLY A 163 12.20 -6.62 -10.08
N ILE A 164 10.88 -6.63 -10.11
CA ILE A 164 10.06 -7.51 -9.25
C ILE A 164 10.39 -8.97 -9.52
N LYS A 165 10.42 -9.39 -10.80
CA LYS A 165 10.76 -10.77 -11.17
C LYS A 165 12.10 -11.21 -10.60
N LYS A 166 13.10 -10.35 -10.69
CA LYS A 166 14.50 -10.72 -10.36
C LYS A 166 14.81 -10.60 -8.87
N TYR A 167 14.23 -9.62 -8.18
CA TYR A 167 14.68 -9.25 -6.83
C TYR A 167 13.61 -9.42 -5.75
N ALA A 168 12.32 -9.31 -6.10
CA ALA A 168 11.25 -9.39 -5.11
C ALA A 168 10.62 -10.78 -5.00
N VAL A 169 10.70 -11.61 -6.05
CA VAL A 169 10.29 -13.02 -6.00
C VAL A 169 11.35 -13.81 -5.25
N VAL A 170 10.96 -14.43 -4.14
CA VAL A 170 11.83 -15.31 -3.35
C VAL A 170 11.26 -16.72 -3.30
N SER A 171 12.14 -17.74 -3.36
CA SER A 171 11.75 -19.14 -3.36
C SER A 171 12.72 -19.97 -2.51
N ASN A 172 12.19 -20.99 -1.88
CA ASN A 172 12.98 -22.02 -1.18
C ASN A 172 13.04 -23.34 -1.97
N GLY A 173 12.53 -23.35 -3.21
CA GLY A 173 12.46 -24.52 -4.07
C GLY A 173 11.14 -25.31 -3.98
N THR A 174 10.32 -25.09 -2.95
CA THR A 174 9.01 -25.73 -2.77
C THR A 174 7.85 -24.73 -2.83
N GLU A 175 8.06 -23.52 -2.35
CA GLU A 175 7.12 -22.41 -2.40
C GLU A 175 7.83 -21.12 -2.78
N SER A 176 7.06 -20.17 -3.27
CA SER A 176 7.55 -18.84 -3.66
C SER A 176 6.64 -17.76 -3.07
N ARG A 177 7.17 -16.55 -2.90
CA ARG A 177 6.39 -15.40 -2.45
C ARG A 177 7.04 -14.09 -2.82
N ILE A 178 6.34 -12.98 -2.60
CA ILE A 178 6.88 -11.64 -2.79
C ILE A 178 7.42 -11.15 -1.45
N CYS A 179 8.71 -10.80 -1.39
CA CYS A 179 9.29 -10.21 -0.20
C CYS A 179 8.72 -8.80 0.05
N HIS A 180 8.84 -8.31 1.28
CA HIS A 180 8.36 -6.97 1.65
C HIS A 180 9.28 -5.86 1.12
N GLY A 181 10.58 -6.08 1.17
CA GLY A 181 11.60 -5.13 0.75
C GLY A 181 13.00 -5.56 1.16
N TRP A 182 13.95 -4.68 0.96
CA TRP A 182 15.34 -4.88 1.37
C TRP A 182 16.02 -3.58 1.74
N GLY A 183 17.05 -3.67 2.58
CA GLY A 183 17.87 -2.55 3.01
C GLY A 183 18.95 -2.16 1.99
N GLU A 184 19.73 -1.14 2.35
CA GLU A 184 20.79 -0.58 1.52
C GLU A 184 21.70 -1.66 0.92
N HIS A 185 21.98 -1.57 -0.37
CA HIS A 185 22.78 -2.52 -1.17
C HIS A 185 22.30 -3.96 -1.09
N ARG A 186 21.02 -4.18 -0.76
CA ARG A 186 20.43 -5.50 -0.51
C ARG A 186 21.17 -6.29 0.58
N SER A 187 21.69 -5.58 1.56
CA SER A 187 22.43 -6.16 2.69
C SER A 187 21.57 -7.08 3.55
N TYR A 188 20.27 -6.89 3.52
CA TYR A 188 19.28 -7.78 4.14
C TYR A 188 17.94 -7.65 3.42
N TYR A 189 17.08 -8.65 3.61
CA TYR A 189 15.71 -8.69 3.09
C TYR A 189 14.71 -8.82 4.24
N VAL A 190 13.46 -8.44 3.97
CA VAL A 190 12.32 -8.58 4.87
C VAL A 190 11.19 -9.32 4.15
N GLY A 191 10.56 -10.28 4.84
CA GLY A 191 9.46 -11.07 4.30
C GLY A 191 9.93 -12.24 3.43
N THR A 192 11.08 -12.83 3.77
CA THR A 192 11.71 -13.94 3.05
C THR A 192 11.72 -15.22 3.88
N PHE A 193 12.30 -16.30 3.33
CA PHE A 193 12.52 -17.56 4.05
C PHE A 193 13.65 -17.48 5.08
N ASN A 194 14.45 -16.42 5.02
CA ASN A 194 15.57 -16.17 5.93
C ASN A 194 15.85 -14.67 6.01
N ASP A 195 15.10 -13.97 6.86
CA ASP A 195 15.27 -12.54 7.11
C ASP A 195 16.56 -12.26 7.88
N VAL A 196 16.87 -10.98 8.13
CA VAL A 196 18.09 -10.54 8.82
C VAL A 196 18.35 -11.20 10.18
N ASP A 197 17.30 -11.63 10.86
CA ASP A 197 17.32 -12.35 12.13
C ASP A 197 17.27 -13.88 12.00
N GLY A 198 17.44 -14.40 10.77
CA GLY A 198 17.39 -15.83 10.47
C GLY A 198 15.98 -16.44 10.46
N VAL A 199 14.94 -15.62 10.49
CA VAL A 199 13.55 -16.05 10.61
C VAL A 199 12.88 -16.16 9.24
N ASN A 200 12.12 -17.23 9.03
CA ASN A 200 11.18 -17.36 7.91
C ASN A 200 9.95 -16.48 8.22
N ARG A 201 9.84 -15.32 7.55
CA ARG A 201 8.81 -14.32 7.84
C ARG A 201 7.90 -14.07 6.65
N TYR A 202 6.60 -14.13 6.89
CA TYR A 202 5.56 -13.79 5.92
C TYR A 202 5.18 -12.31 6.05
N SER A 203 4.86 -11.67 4.91
CA SER A 203 4.40 -10.27 4.82
C SER A 203 3.10 -10.20 4.03
N SER A 204 2.12 -9.45 4.53
CA SER A 204 0.81 -9.33 3.87
C SER A 204 0.81 -8.36 2.70
N THR A 205 1.35 -7.15 2.88
CA THR A 205 1.09 -6.03 1.97
C THR A 205 1.72 -6.17 0.60
N SER A 206 2.97 -6.63 0.51
CA SER A 206 3.63 -6.86 -0.78
C SER A 206 2.94 -7.97 -1.59
N ASN A 207 2.54 -9.06 -0.94
CA ASN A 207 1.80 -10.15 -1.59
C ASN A 207 0.39 -9.71 -2.02
N ALA A 208 -0.28 -8.87 -1.21
CA ALA A 208 -1.56 -8.29 -1.59
C ALA A 208 -1.45 -7.38 -2.82
N PHE A 209 -0.47 -6.46 -2.83
CA PHE A 209 -0.28 -5.55 -3.96
C PHE A 209 0.26 -6.24 -5.22
N TYR A 210 0.94 -7.37 -5.10
CA TYR A 210 1.28 -8.20 -6.25
C TYR A 210 0.01 -8.62 -7.03
N VAL A 211 -1.07 -8.94 -6.32
CA VAL A 211 -2.37 -9.27 -6.92
C VAL A 211 -3.13 -8.01 -7.34
N ILE A 212 -3.26 -7.02 -6.45
CA ILE A 212 -4.06 -5.80 -6.68
C ILE A 212 -3.54 -5.00 -7.87
N SER A 213 -2.22 -4.92 -8.05
CA SER A 213 -1.60 -4.24 -9.20
C SER A 213 -1.74 -5.00 -10.52
N ASN A 214 -2.28 -6.21 -10.51
CA ASN A 214 -2.29 -7.15 -11.63
C ASN A 214 -0.90 -7.69 -12.04
N MET A 215 0.16 -7.46 -11.28
CA MET A 215 1.47 -8.08 -11.53
C MET A 215 1.40 -9.61 -11.45
N PHE A 216 0.46 -10.13 -10.68
CA PHE A 216 0.16 -11.57 -10.59
C PHE A 216 -0.09 -12.23 -11.96
N LYS A 217 -0.62 -11.50 -12.94
CA LYS A 217 -0.86 -12.00 -14.31
C LYS A 217 0.42 -12.37 -15.06
N GLU A 218 1.57 -11.90 -14.60
CA GLU A 218 2.89 -12.29 -15.14
C GLU A 218 3.31 -13.72 -14.72
N GLY A 219 2.62 -14.32 -13.75
CA GLY A 219 2.82 -15.72 -13.35
C GLY A 219 4.13 -16.00 -12.60
N TYR A 220 4.77 -15.00 -11.98
CA TYR A 220 6.06 -15.19 -11.29
C TYR A 220 5.92 -15.96 -9.98
N VAL A 221 4.77 -15.86 -9.32
CA VAL A 221 4.41 -16.62 -8.12
C VAL A 221 3.03 -17.22 -8.37
N SER A 222 2.84 -18.49 -8.02
CA SER A 222 1.57 -19.21 -8.25
C SER A 222 0.44 -18.69 -7.35
N LYS A 223 -0.81 -18.95 -7.77
CA LYS A 223 -1.99 -18.65 -6.95
C LYS A 223 -1.92 -19.36 -5.60
N GLU A 224 -1.56 -20.62 -5.64
CA GLU A 224 -1.47 -21.49 -4.45
C GLU A 224 -0.46 -20.93 -3.46
N ASP A 225 0.68 -20.48 -3.93
CA ASP A 225 1.74 -19.89 -3.10
C ASP A 225 1.28 -18.57 -2.44
N ILE A 226 0.62 -17.68 -3.19
CA ILE A 226 0.08 -16.43 -2.62
C ILE A 226 -1.02 -16.72 -1.60
N VAL A 227 -1.92 -17.66 -1.87
CA VAL A 227 -2.96 -18.07 -0.92
C VAL A 227 -2.33 -18.68 0.33
N ASN A 228 -1.25 -19.45 0.21
CA ASN A 228 -0.51 -19.97 1.35
C ASN A 228 0.10 -18.88 2.22
N VAL A 229 0.62 -17.79 1.64
CA VAL A 229 1.07 -16.64 2.42
C VAL A 229 -0.06 -16.11 3.32
N PHE A 230 -1.25 -15.92 2.76
CA PHE A 230 -2.38 -15.41 3.55
C PHE A 230 -2.89 -16.43 4.58
N LYS A 231 -2.81 -17.74 4.32
CA LYS A 231 -3.11 -18.77 5.32
C LYS A 231 -2.16 -18.73 6.51
N HIS A 232 -0.85 -18.50 6.27
CA HIS A 232 0.13 -18.36 7.36
C HIS A 232 -0.05 -17.07 8.17
N LEU A 233 -0.54 -16.02 7.53
CA LEU A 233 -0.81 -14.74 8.18
C LEU A 233 -2.19 -14.71 8.86
N ASP A 234 -3.06 -15.69 8.58
CA ASP A 234 -4.42 -15.71 9.14
C ASP A 234 -4.40 -15.91 10.65
N SER A 235 -5.29 -15.20 11.32
CA SER A 235 -5.52 -15.30 12.76
C SER A 235 -7.01 -15.29 13.08
N LYS A 236 -7.35 -15.43 14.34
CA LYS A 236 -8.75 -15.29 14.79
C LYS A 236 -9.31 -13.87 14.62
N TYR A 237 -8.45 -12.86 14.41
CA TYR A 237 -8.82 -11.47 14.19
C TYR A 237 -8.62 -11.00 12.75
N GLY A 238 -8.14 -11.86 11.86
CA GLY A 238 -7.88 -11.58 10.46
C GLY A 238 -6.40 -11.70 10.07
N ILE A 239 -6.08 -11.28 8.85
CA ILE A 239 -4.72 -11.34 8.30
C ILE A 239 -3.80 -10.38 9.04
N LYS A 240 -2.70 -10.91 9.60
CA LYS A 240 -1.64 -10.13 10.26
C LYS A 240 -0.74 -9.44 9.22
N THR A 241 -0.08 -8.36 9.64
CA THR A 241 0.92 -7.67 8.80
C THR A 241 2.14 -8.54 8.55
N PHE A 242 2.66 -9.17 9.61
CA PHE A 242 3.80 -10.07 9.59
C PHE A 242 3.56 -11.30 10.47
N GLU A 243 4.16 -12.42 10.08
CA GLU A 243 4.29 -13.62 10.90
C GLU A 243 5.62 -14.31 10.59
N PRO A 244 6.48 -14.55 11.59
CA PRO A 244 6.44 -14.00 12.96
C PRO A 244 6.68 -12.48 13.01
N TYR A 245 6.35 -11.88 14.17
CA TYR A 245 6.66 -10.49 14.49
C TYR A 245 8.19 -10.26 14.61
N PHE A 246 8.62 -8.98 14.54
CA PHE A 246 10.01 -8.60 14.78
C PHE A 246 10.30 -8.53 16.27
N LYS A 247 11.37 -9.18 16.70
CA LYS A 247 11.84 -9.12 18.09
C LYS A 247 12.66 -7.85 18.34
N PRO A 248 12.77 -7.37 19.58
CA PRO A 248 13.53 -6.18 19.92
C PRO A 248 15.02 -6.22 19.57
N ASP A 249 15.60 -7.40 19.42
CA ASP A 249 17.00 -7.61 19.05
C ASP A 249 17.24 -7.69 17.52
N CYS A 250 16.20 -7.68 16.70
CA CYS A 250 16.31 -7.64 15.25
C CYS A 250 16.88 -6.29 14.80
N LYS A 251 18.03 -6.30 14.13
CA LYS A 251 18.77 -5.08 13.76
C LYS A 251 18.50 -4.65 12.32
N GLY A 252 18.56 -3.35 12.09
CA GLY A 252 18.56 -2.76 10.75
C GLY A 252 17.18 -2.54 10.14
N VAL A 253 16.12 -3.14 10.68
CA VAL A 253 14.78 -3.07 10.09
C VAL A 253 14.01 -1.78 10.45
N GLY A 254 14.49 -1.00 11.40
CA GLY A 254 13.86 0.24 11.82
C GLY A 254 13.13 0.14 13.16
N ARG A 255 12.28 1.11 13.42
CA ARG A 255 11.58 1.27 14.71
C ARG A 255 10.48 0.22 14.98
N ILE A 256 10.16 -0.63 14.02
CA ILE A 256 9.19 -1.72 14.21
C ILE A 256 9.54 -2.62 15.40
N VAL A 257 10.83 -2.77 15.70
CA VAL A 257 11.31 -3.54 16.86
C VAL A 257 10.93 -2.93 18.22
N ASN A 258 10.54 -1.65 18.23
CA ASN A 258 10.08 -0.96 19.45
C ASN A 258 8.57 -1.13 19.68
N LEU A 259 7.84 -1.68 18.71
CA LEU A 259 6.43 -1.99 18.85
C LEU A 259 6.30 -3.35 19.59
N PRO A 260 5.47 -3.44 20.61
CA PRO A 260 5.23 -4.72 21.28
C PRO A 260 4.76 -5.79 20.31
N LYS A 261 5.05 -7.04 20.61
CA LYS A 261 4.61 -8.22 19.87
C LYS A 261 3.11 -8.16 19.57
N GLY A 262 2.74 -8.39 18.32
CA GLY A 262 1.35 -8.48 17.90
C GLY A 262 0.57 -7.17 18.02
N THR A 263 1.25 -6.02 18.01
CA THR A 263 0.61 -4.69 18.03
C THR A 263 0.96 -3.89 16.78
N ALA A 264 0.05 -3.03 16.35
CA ALA A 264 0.22 -2.15 15.19
C ALA A 264 0.82 -2.89 13.97
N GLU A 265 1.89 -2.36 13.38
CA GLU A 265 2.57 -2.96 12.23
C GLU A 265 3.35 -4.23 12.60
N ASN A 266 3.65 -4.47 13.88
CA ASN A 266 4.50 -5.59 14.32
C ASN A 266 3.70 -6.87 14.60
N GLY A 267 3.02 -7.40 13.60
CA GLY A 267 2.32 -8.68 13.67
C GLY A 267 0.89 -8.61 14.21
N ALA A 268 0.29 -7.42 14.36
CA ALA A 268 -1.15 -7.29 14.59
C ALA A 268 -1.94 -7.53 13.30
N THR A 269 -3.25 -7.73 13.45
CA THR A 269 -4.19 -7.52 12.35
C THR A 269 -4.40 -6.02 12.15
N TYR A 270 -3.55 -5.40 11.35
CA TYR A 270 -3.71 -4.00 10.94
C TYR A 270 -4.79 -3.95 9.87
N ILE A 271 -5.96 -3.42 10.20
CA ILE A 271 -7.19 -3.64 9.41
C ILE A 271 -7.05 -3.14 7.97
N HIS A 272 -6.43 -1.97 7.76
CA HIS A 272 -6.16 -1.46 6.42
C HIS A 272 -5.34 -2.44 5.60
N GLY A 273 -4.23 -2.97 6.15
CA GLY A 273 -3.38 -3.99 5.51
C GLY A 273 -4.07 -5.34 5.33
N ALA A 274 -4.85 -5.77 6.33
CA ALA A 274 -5.65 -7.00 6.24
C ALA A 274 -6.68 -6.94 5.10
N LEU A 275 -7.28 -5.77 4.87
CA LEU A 275 -8.23 -5.55 3.77
C LEU A 275 -7.56 -5.54 2.40
N PHE A 276 -6.28 -5.17 2.27
CA PHE A 276 -5.54 -5.40 1.03
C PHE A 276 -5.43 -6.90 0.74
N GLY A 277 -5.07 -7.71 1.74
CA GLY A 277 -5.06 -9.17 1.61
C GLY A 277 -6.43 -9.75 1.28
N THR A 278 -7.48 -9.25 1.91
CA THR A 278 -8.87 -9.66 1.64
C THR A 278 -9.29 -9.35 0.21
N LEU A 279 -8.97 -8.14 -0.30
CA LEU A 279 -9.22 -7.78 -1.69
C LEU A 279 -8.46 -8.69 -2.66
N ALA A 280 -7.19 -8.97 -2.35
CA ALA A 280 -6.37 -9.88 -3.15
C ALA A 280 -6.98 -11.29 -3.19
N LEU A 281 -7.47 -11.80 -2.08
CA LEU A 281 -8.17 -13.11 -2.04
C LEU A 281 -9.41 -13.12 -2.93
N PHE A 282 -10.24 -12.08 -2.89
CA PHE A 282 -11.37 -11.97 -3.83
C PHE A 282 -10.91 -11.96 -5.29
N MET A 283 -9.85 -11.22 -5.61
CA MET A 283 -9.32 -11.15 -6.99
C MET A 283 -8.72 -12.49 -7.44
N LEU A 284 -8.30 -13.33 -6.52
CA LEU A 284 -7.84 -14.71 -6.77
C LEU A 284 -8.99 -15.74 -6.78
N ASN A 285 -10.24 -15.32 -6.66
CA ASN A 285 -11.42 -16.18 -6.51
C ASN A 285 -11.35 -17.11 -5.28
N GLU A 286 -10.80 -16.64 -4.18
CA GLU A 286 -10.82 -17.30 -2.86
C GLU A 286 -11.93 -16.67 -1.99
N GLY A 287 -13.16 -16.64 -2.52
CA GLY A 287 -14.29 -15.89 -1.95
C GLY A 287 -14.65 -16.31 -0.53
N GLU A 288 -14.68 -17.62 -0.22
CA GLU A 288 -14.99 -18.12 1.12
C GLU A 288 -13.96 -17.61 2.15
N MET A 289 -12.67 -17.73 1.83
CA MET A 289 -11.61 -17.23 2.70
C MET A 289 -11.68 -15.71 2.86
N ALA A 290 -11.96 -14.98 1.77
CA ALA A 290 -12.09 -13.52 1.78
C ALA A 290 -13.27 -13.04 2.64
N TYR A 291 -14.43 -13.69 2.57
CA TYR A 291 -15.57 -13.37 3.43
C TYR A 291 -15.28 -13.68 4.89
N GLY A 292 -14.61 -14.79 5.19
CA GLY A 292 -14.15 -15.10 6.54
C GLY A 292 -13.24 -14.01 7.11
N GLN A 293 -12.41 -13.37 6.27
CA GLN A 293 -11.63 -12.21 6.72
C GLN A 293 -12.51 -11.01 7.05
N ILE A 294 -13.52 -10.69 6.21
CA ILE A 294 -14.45 -9.58 6.51
C ILE A 294 -15.12 -9.79 7.86
N GLU A 295 -15.64 -10.99 8.12
CA GLU A 295 -16.29 -11.33 9.41
C GLU A 295 -15.34 -11.12 10.58
N LYS A 296 -14.08 -11.54 10.46
CA LYS A 296 -13.05 -11.34 11.50
C LYS A 296 -12.68 -9.87 11.74
N LEU A 297 -12.81 -9.02 10.72
CA LEU A 297 -12.41 -7.60 10.79
C LEU A 297 -13.52 -6.67 11.33
N LEU A 298 -14.78 -7.09 11.27
CA LEU A 298 -15.90 -6.27 11.73
C LEU A 298 -15.91 -6.17 13.26
N PRO A 299 -15.94 -4.95 13.84
CA PRO A 299 -15.94 -4.78 15.30
C PRO A 299 -17.09 -5.50 16.00
N ILE A 300 -18.26 -5.58 15.35
CA ILE A 300 -19.46 -6.20 15.91
C ILE A 300 -19.32 -7.72 16.17
N THR A 301 -18.34 -8.37 15.53
CA THR A 301 -18.11 -9.82 15.68
C THR A 301 -17.18 -10.16 16.85
N HIS A 302 -16.55 -9.17 17.46
CA HIS A 302 -15.61 -9.36 18.56
C HIS A 302 -16.30 -9.32 19.92
N SER A 303 -15.93 -10.26 20.80
CA SER A 303 -16.45 -10.31 22.18
C SER A 303 -15.74 -9.32 23.12
N ILE A 304 -14.51 -8.92 22.80
CA ILE A 304 -13.73 -7.94 23.55
C ILE A 304 -13.53 -6.72 22.66
N LEU A 305 -14.12 -5.61 23.06
CA LEU A 305 -14.00 -4.33 22.38
C LEU A 305 -13.51 -3.29 23.39
N THR A 306 -12.53 -2.49 23.00
CA THR A 306 -12.03 -1.41 23.85
C THR A 306 -12.85 -0.12 23.69
N THR A 307 -13.61 0.05 22.60
CA THR A 307 -14.43 1.25 22.36
C THR A 307 -15.86 0.92 21.96
N THR A 308 -16.19 0.81 20.69
CA THR A 308 -17.55 0.63 20.21
C THR A 308 -17.64 -0.37 19.06
N PRO A 309 -18.70 -1.18 19.00
CA PRO A 309 -18.88 -2.16 17.91
C PRO A 309 -19.19 -1.51 16.54
N PHE A 310 -19.36 -0.19 16.48
CA PHE A 310 -19.75 0.53 15.26
C PHE A 310 -18.60 1.31 14.62
N VAL A 311 -17.41 1.27 15.20
CA VAL A 311 -16.24 2.04 14.73
C VAL A 311 -15.13 1.12 14.34
N MET A 312 -14.64 1.28 13.10
CA MET A 312 -13.48 0.54 12.61
C MET A 312 -12.21 1.06 13.30
N PRO A 313 -11.48 0.21 14.05
CA PRO A 313 -10.20 0.59 14.63
C PRO A 313 -9.08 0.52 13.60
N ASN A 314 -7.89 0.93 14.01
CA ASN A 314 -6.66 0.77 13.25
C ASN A 314 -6.27 -0.72 13.15
N SER A 315 -6.23 -1.39 14.30
CA SER A 315 -5.79 -2.78 14.37
C SER A 315 -6.40 -3.52 15.55
N TYR A 316 -6.37 -4.85 15.48
CA TYR A 316 -6.58 -5.76 16.60
C TYR A 316 -5.25 -6.36 17.00
N SER A 317 -4.89 -6.28 18.28
CA SER A 317 -3.67 -6.89 18.80
C SER A 317 -3.76 -8.41 18.85
N TYR A 318 -2.63 -9.06 18.69
CA TYR A 318 -2.48 -10.51 18.79
C TYR A 318 -1.37 -10.83 19.79
N ASN A 319 -1.68 -10.69 21.07
CA ASN A 319 -0.69 -10.86 22.16
C ASN A 319 -1.35 -11.39 23.42
N VAL A 320 -1.49 -12.71 23.53
CA VAL A 320 -2.08 -13.40 24.68
C VAL A 320 -1.25 -13.21 25.94
N GLU A 321 0.09 -13.15 25.80
CA GLU A 321 1.02 -13.11 26.93
C GLU A 321 0.92 -11.81 27.74
N GLU A 322 0.57 -10.70 27.07
CA GLU A 322 0.43 -9.38 27.66
C GLU A 322 -1.04 -8.99 27.95
N ASP A 323 -1.95 -9.96 27.91
CA ASP A 323 -3.39 -9.73 28.09
C ASP A 323 -3.99 -8.66 27.13
N MET A 324 -3.42 -8.54 25.95
CA MET A 324 -3.85 -7.59 24.90
C MET A 324 -4.49 -8.30 23.69
N ASP A 325 -4.84 -9.56 23.85
CA ASP A 325 -5.34 -10.35 22.73
C ASP A 325 -6.73 -9.91 22.29
N GLY A 326 -6.85 -9.43 21.05
CA GLY A 326 -8.08 -8.93 20.44
C GLY A 326 -8.46 -7.49 20.83
N GLN A 327 -7.64 -6.79 21.59
CA GLN A 327 -7.91 -5.39 21.89
C GLN A 327 -7.80 -4.54 20.63
N SER A 328 -8.76 -3.63 20.43
CA SER A 328 -8.68 -2.65 19.35
C SER A 328 -7.71 -1.54 19.72
N MET A 329 -6.97 -1.06 18.70
CA MET A 329 -6.06 0.07 18.82
C MET A 329 -6.51 1.19 17.92
N SER A 330 -6.51 2.44 18.44
CA SER A 330 -6.80 3.66 17.68
C SER A 330 -8.09 3.57 16.87
N ASP A 331 -9.14 4.15 17.40
CA ASP A 331 -10.47 4.11 16.76
C ASP A 331 -10.69 5.22 15.74
N TRP A 332 -11.82 5.16 15.01
CA TRP A 332 -12.19 6.13 13.97
C TRP A 332 -11.24 6.16 12.79
N TYR A 333 -10.72 5.01 12.40
CA TYR A 333 -9.75 4.93 11.30
C TYR A 333 -10.44 4.88 9.94
N THR A 334 -10.43 6.01 9.23
CA THR A 334 -11.07 6.16 7.91
C THR A 334 -10.43 5.30 6.84
N GLY A 335 -9.12 5.04 6.89
CA GLY A 335 -8.41 4.15 5.98
C GLY A 335 -8.95 2.72 6.02
N SER A 336 -9.23 2.19 7.23
CA SER A 336 -9.86 0.88 7.41
C SER A 336 -11.27 0.85 6.80
N ALA A 337 -12.11 1.83 7.13
CA ALA A 337 -13.49 1.89 6.65
C ALA A 337 -13.59 2.04 5.12
N ASN A 338 -12.80 2.95 4.55
CA ASN A 338 -12.76 3.18 3.10
C ASN A 338 -12.27 1.94 2.33
N THR A 339 -11.27 1.24 2.87
CA THR A 339 -10.75 0.04 2.21
C THR A 339 -11.74 -1.12 2.33
N LEU A 340 -12.52 -1.21 3.41
CA LEU A 340 -13.62 -2.16 3.51
C LEU A 340 -14.66 -1.92 2.40
N ILE A 341 -15.10 -0.69 2.20
CA ILE A 341 -16.04 -0.34 1.12
C ILE A 341 -15.46 -0.71 -0.24
N LYS A 342 -14.19 -0.35 -0.51
CA LYS A 342 -13.50 -0.72 -1.74
C LYS A 342 -13.42 -2.24 -1.93
N THR A 343 -13.14 -2.98 -0.86
CA THR A 343 -13.06 -4.44 -0.87
C THR A 343 -14.42 -5.08 -1.18
N LEU A 344 -15.49 -4.55 -0.62
CA LEU A 344 -16.85 -5.00 -0.93
C LEU A 344 -17.22 -4.72 -2.39
N VAL A 345 -17.02 -3.50 -2.87
CA VAL A 345 -17.38 -3.11 -4.25
C VAL A 345 -16.55 -3.88 -5.28
N LYS A 346 -15.23 -3.81 -5.19
CA LYS A 346 -14.32 -4.44 -6.16
C LYS A 346 -14.16 -5.94 -5.93
N GLY A 347 -14.02 -6.35 -4.68
CA GLY A 347 -13.78 -7.74 -4.32
C GLY A 347 -15.05 -8.58 -4.37
N SER A 348 -15.98 -8.31 -3.46
CA SER A 348 -17.19 -9.10 -3.29
C SER A 348 -18.16 -9.00 -4.47
N PHE A 349 -18.51 -7.78 -4.90
CA PHE A 349 -19.41 -7.58 -6.03
C PHE A 349 -18.71 -7.64 -7.40
N GLY A 350 -17.39 -7.62 -7.45
CA GLY A 350 -16.62 -7.68 -8.70
C GLY A 350 -16.85 -6.47 -9.62
N VAL A 351 -17.14 -5.29 -9.07
CA VAL A 351 -17.40 -4.07 -9.83
C VAL A 351 -16.15 -3.20 -9.87
N PHE A 352 -15.57 -3.06 -11.07
CA PHE A 352 -14.35 -2.28 -11.31
C PHE A 352 -14.65 -1.11 -12.25
N PRO A 353 -14.79 0.10 -11.72
CA PRO A 353 -14.84 1.28 -12.57
C PRO A 353 -13.53 1.48 -13.33
N SER A 354 -13.64 1.89 -14.59
CA SER A 354 -12.53 2.25 -15.47
C SER A 354 -12.87 3.51 -16.26
N LEU A 355 -11.90 4.08 -16.95
CA LEU A 355 -12.14 5.28 -17.78
C LEU A 355 -13.05 5.02 -18.97
N ASP A 356 -13.28 3.76 -19.34
CA ASP A 356 -14.16 3.33 -20.44
C ASP A 356 -15.54 2.84 -19.94
N GLY A 357 -15.77 2.79 -18.64
CA GLY A 357 -17.02 2.34 -18.03
C GLY A 357 -16.83 1.33 -16.89
N LEU A 358 -17.89 0.60 -16.57
CA LEU A 358 -17.87 -0.41 -15.52
C LEU A 358 -17.50 -1.78 -16.08
N LYS A 359 -16.44 -2.37 -15.55
CA LYS A 359 -16.13 -3.78 -15.75
C LYS A 359 -16.74 -4.57 -14.60
N ILE A 360 -17.53 -5.60 -14.92
CA ILE A 360 -18.15 -6.50 -13.93
C ILE A 360 -17.52 -7.87 -14.09
N GLU A 361 -16.96 -8.39 -13.00
CA GLU A 361 -16.43 -9.74 -12.91
C GLU A 361 -17.32 -10.56 -11.98
N ILE A 362 -17.98 -11.58 -12.50
CA ILE A 362 -18.83 -12.47 -11.69
C ILE A 362 -17.93 -13.26 -10.75
N ARG A 363 -18.28 -13.28 -9.46
CA ARG A 363 -17.58 -14.02 -8.43
C ARG A 363 -18.20 -15.39 -8.20
N ASP A 364 -17.37 -16.39 -7.98
CA ASP A 364 -17.83 -17.78 -7.78
C ASP A 364 -18.49 -18.01 -6.42
N TYR A 365 -18.18 -17.16 -5.45
CA TYR A 365 -18.71 -17.26 -4.09
C TYR A 365 -19.38 -15.96 -3.63
N PHE A 366 -20.57 -16.12 -3.07
CA PHE A 366 -21.29 -15.08 -2.35
C PHE A 366 -22.08 -15.72 -1.19
N PRO A 367 -22.02 -15.19 0.04
CA PRO A 367 -22.61 -15.83 1.21
C PRO A 367 -24.14 -15.79 1.25
N SER A 368 -24.76 -15.04 0.34
CA SER A 368 -26.21 -14.84 0.27
C SER A 368 -26.75 -15.28 -1.11
N LYS A 369 -28.02 -15.71 -1.16
CA LYS A 369 -28.71 -16.05 -2.41
C LYS A 369 -28.94 -14.86 -3.34
N SER A 370 -28.94 -13.65 -2.80
CA SER A 370 -29.10 -12.41 -3.55
C SER A 370 -28.42 -11.25 -2.85
N ALA A 371 -27.84 -10.36 -3.64
CA ALA A 371 -27.31 -9.09 -3.17
C ALA A 371 -27.52 -8.02 -4.24
N SER A 372 -27.53 -6.76 -3.85
CA SER A 372 -27.62 -5.63 -4.77
C SER A 372 -26.61 -4.56 -4.39
N LEU A 373 -26.00 -3.97 -5.39
CA LEU A 373 -25.15 -2.80 -5.28
C LEU A 373 -25.69 -1.73 -6.23
N LYS A 374 -25.94 -0.54 -5.68
CA LYS A 374 -26.27 0.65 -6.49
C LYS A 374 -24.98 1.49 -6.58
N VAL A 375 -24.47 1.65 -7.79
CA VAL A 375 -23.30 2.46 -8.12
C VAL A 375 -23.74 3.79 -8.73
#